data_3432df7f54e4d7799f38aeaf455dc41b
#
_entry.id   3432df7f54e4d7799f38aeaf455dc41b
#
_cell.length_a   1.000
_cell.length_b   1.000
_cell.length_c   1.000
_cell.angle_alpha   90.00
_cell.angle_beta   90.00
_cell.angle_gamma   90.00
#
_symmetry.space_group_name_H-M   'P 1'
#
loop_
_entity.id
_entity.type
_entity.pdbx_description
1 polymer ?
#
loop_
_entity_poly.entity_id
_entity_poly.type
_entity_poly.pdbx_seq_one_letter_code
_entity_poly.pdbx_strand_id
1 'polypeptide(L)'
;MPLEKEKWDMNLLLTVLALTCFGVLMVFSASMYSASVEWGNEYHYFFKQLKAAIAGIFIMLIASYIPYQFYRRFAVLGIIVSVILLVLVFVPGIGWEVNNARRWINLRFMLFQPSELVKLAVILYMAHSLEQKKEK
;
A
#
# COMPACT_ATOMS: atom_id res chain seq x y z
N MET A 1 -7.04 -7.89 -31.70
CA MET A 1 -7.57 -8.83 -30.70
C MET A 1 -8.56 -8.06 -29.85
N PRO A 2 -9.84 -8.42 -29.79
CA PRO A 2 -10.80 -7.73 -28.97
C PRO A 2 -10.37 -7.92 -27.51
N LEU A 3 -10.30 -6.80 -26.77
CA LEU A 3 -10.06 -6.81 -25.34
C LEU A 3 -11.20 -7.58 -24.68
N GLU A 4 -10.99 -8.85 -24.37
CA GLU A 4 -11.86 -9.54 -23.43
C GLU A 4 -11.92 -8.67 -22.18
N LYS A 5 -13.12 -8.22 -21.84
CA LYS A 5 -13.37 -7.59 -20.55
C LYS A 5 -13.01 -8.63 -19.50
N GLU A 6 -11.78 -8.55 -18.97
CA GLU A 6 -11.37 -9.42 -17.89
C GLU A 6 -12.40 -9.28 -16.77
N LYS A 7 -13.07 -10.38 -16.50
CA LYS A 7 -14.04 -10.45 -15.41
C LYS A 7 -13.26 -10.24 -14.12
N TRP A 8 -13.76 -9.37 -13.28
CA TRP A 8 -13.21 -9.16 -11.94
C TRP A 8 -13.07 -10.50 -11.23
N ASP A 9 -11.91 -10.75 -10.67
CA ASP A 9 -11.72 -11.92 -9.80
C ASP A 9 -12.43 -11.66 -8.47
N MET A 10 -13.68 -12.14 -8.40
CA MET A 10 -14.53 -11.98 -7.22
C MET A 10 -13.93 -12.64 -5.98
N ASN A 11 -13.21 -13.75 -6.16
CA ASN A 11 -12.59 -14.45 -5.04
C ASN A 11 -11.47 -13.59 -4.44
N LEU A 12 -10.64 -12.98 -5.28
CA LEU A 12 -9.58 -12.07 -4.86
C LEU A 12 -10.19 -10.83 -4.16
N LEU A 13 -11.20 -10.23 -4.74
CA LEU A 13 -11.88 -9.06 -4.18
C LEU A 13 -12.46 -9.38 -2.79
N LEU A 14 -13.21 -10.47 -2.67
CA LEU A 14 -13.80 -10.89 -1.39
C LEU A 14 -12.72 -11.19 -0.33
N THR A 15 -11.63 -11.82 -0.73
CA THR A 15 -10.51 -12.10 0.18
C THR A 15 -9.87 -10.82 0.70
N VAL A 16 -9.62 -9.85 -0.17
CA VAL A 16 -9.05 -8.55 0.23
C VAL A 16 -9.99 -7.80 1.16
N LEU A 17 -11.29 -7.77 0.87
CA LEU A 17 -12.28 -7.13 1.72
C LEU A 17 -12.38 -7.80 3.10
N ALA A 18 -12.41 -9.14 3.13
CA ALA A 18 -12.47 -9.90 4.39
C ALA A 18 -11.23 -9.64 5.24
N LEU A 19 -10.03 -9.67 4.65
CA LEU A 19 -8.78 -9.36 5.36
C LEU A 19 -8.72 -7.92 5.85
N THR A 20 -9.23 -6.98 5.07
CA THR A 20 -9.29 -5.56 5.46
C THR A 20 -10.22 -5.36 6.65
N CYS A 21 -11.42 -5.94 6.62
CA CYS A 21 -12.37 -5.89 7.73
C CYS A 21 -11.79 -6.51 8.99
N PHE A 22 -11.18 -7.70 8.86
CA PHE A 22 -10.51 -8.37 9.97
C PHE A 22 -9.37 -7.51 10.53
N GLY A 23 -8.54 -6.90 9.67
CA GLY A 23 -7.46 -6.01 10.08
C GLY A 23 -7.96 -4.78 10.87
N VAL A 24 -9.04 -4.15 10.44
CA VAL A 24 -9.66 -3.01 11.16
C VAL A 24 -10.14 -3.43 12.55
N LEU A 25 -10.79 -4.60 12.66
CA LEU A 25 -11.24 -5.13 13.95
C LEU A 25 -10.06 -5.47 14.87
N MET A 26 -8.99 -6.06 14.34
CA MET A 26 -7.79 -6.38 15.11
C MET A 26 -7.05 -5.14 15.59
N VAL A 27 -6.96 -4.09 14.79
CA VAL A 27 -6.38 -2.80 15.22
C VAL A 27 -7.22 -2.20 16.33
N PHE A 28 -8.55 -2.23 16.24
CA PHE A 28 -9.41 -1.78 17.31
C PHE A 28 -9.15 -2.52 18.61
N SER A 29 -9.17 -3.85 18.58
CA SER A 29 -8.93 -4.69 19.75
C SER A 29 -7.56 -4.46 20.39
N ALA A 30 -6.51 -4.33 19.56
CA ALA A 30 -5.13 -4.17 20.04
C ALA A 30 -4.84 -2.76 20.57
N SER A 31 -5.52 -1.72 20.06
CA SER A 31 -5.21 -0.32 20.38
C SER A 31 -6.19 0.33 21.35
N MET A 32 -7.23 -0.37 21.77
CA MET A 32 -8.26 0.19 22.66
C MET A 32 -7.67 0.75 23.95
N TYR A 33 -6.82 -0.01 24.63
CA TYR A 33 -6.18 0.42 25.88
C TYR A 33 -5.24 1.61 25.65
N SER A 34 -4.38 1.54 24.65
CA SER A 34 -3.43 2.62 24.35
C SER A 34 -4.17 3.91 23.95
N ALA A 35 -5.24 3.79 23.18
CA ALA A 35 -6.06 4.93 22.75
C ALA A 35 -6.76 5.62 23.94
N SER A 36 -7.25 4.85 24.90
CA SER A 36 -7.89 5.40 26.11
C SER A 36 -6.90 6.15 27.00
N VAL A 37 -5.68 5.63 27.13
CA VAL A 37 -4.62 6.24 27.96
C VAL A 37 -4.03 7.49 27.29
N GLU A 38 -3.74 7.44 26.00
CA GLU A 38 -3.06 8.53 25.28
C GLU A 38 -4.01 9.68 24.88
N TRP A 39 -5.23 9.34 24.47
CA TRP A 39 -6.17 10.29 23.85
C TRP A 39 -7.50 10.44 24.61
N GLY A 40 -7.72 9.65 25.66
CA GLY A 40 -9.01 9.65 26.38
C GLY A 40 -10.20 9.17 25.55
N ASN A 41 -9.94 8.58 24.38
CA ASN A 41 -10.95 8.07 23.45
C ASN A 41 -10.52 6.73 22.88
N GLU A 42 -11.21 5.67 23.25
CA GLU A 42 -10.93 4.30 22.85
C GLU A 42 -11.05 4.07 21.33
N TYR A 43 -11.85 4.90 20.66
CA TYR A 43 -12.11 4.78 19.21
C TYR A 43 -11.16 5.59 18.34
N HIS A 44 -10.18 6.31 18.91
CA HIS A 44 -9.31 7.19 18.14
C HIS A 44 -8.61 6.45 16.97
N TYR A 45 -7.94 5.36 17.26
CA TYR A 45 -7.22 4.57 16.24
C TYR A 45 -8.18 3.80 15.32
N PHE A 46 -9.33 3.36 15.82
CA PHE A 46 -10.36 2.71 15.02
C PHE A 46 -10.86 3.61 13.89
N PHE A 47 -11.27 4.84 14.20
CA PHE A 47 -11.73 5.77 13.16
C PHE A 47 -10.64 6.15 12.17
N LYS A 48 -9.39 6.28 12.64
CA LYS A 48 -8.24 6.54 11.76
C LYS A 48 -8.02 5.39 10.80
N GLN A 49 -8.05 4.16 11.29
CA GLN A 49 -7.90 2.95 10.47
C GLN A 49 -9.08 2.75 9.52
N LEU A 50 -10.31 2.98 9.98
CA LEU A 50 -11.50 2.87 9.15
C LEU A 50 -11.47 3.84 7.97
N LYS A 51 -11.10 5.10 8.20
CA LYS A 51 -10.94 6.09 7.12
C LYS A 51 -9.87 5.66 6.11
N ALA A 52 -8.74 5.15 6.60
CA ALA A 52 -7.67 4.65 5.74
C ALA A 52 -8.12 3.42 4.92
N ALA A 53 -8.87 2.49 5.53
CA ALA A 53 -9.41 1.32 4.85
C ALA A 53 -10.40 1.71 3.75
N ILE A 54 -11.34 2.63 4.03
CA ILE A 54 -12.29 3.13 3.03
C ILE A 54 -11.56 3.82 1.87
N ALA A 55 -10.59 4.68 2.18
CA ALA A 55 -9.78 5.34 1.15
C ALA A 55 -8.98 4.32 0.32
N GLY A 56 -8.39 3.30 0.96
CA GLY A 56 -7.66 2.23 0.29
C GLY A 56 -8.55 1.41 -0.65
N ILE A 57 -9.74 1.03 -0.21
CA ILE A 57 -10.73 0.31 -1.05
C ILE A 57 -11.14 1.18 -2.24
N PHE A 58 -11.37 2.46 -2.03
CA PHE A 58 -11.74 3.39 -3.11
C PHE A 58 -10.61 3.51 -4.15
N ILE A 59 -9.36 3.67 -3.71
CA ILE A 59 -8.19 3.69 -4.59
C ILE A 59 -8.03 2.36 -5.33
N MET A 60 -8.23 1.23 -4.66
CA MET A 60 -8.18 -0.10 -5.28
C MET A 60 -9.20 -0.23 -6.41
N LEU A 61 -10.44 0.23 -6.18
CA LEU A 61 -11.48 0.19 -7.21
C LEU A 61 -11.12 1.08 -8.40
N ILE A 62 -10.63 2.31 -8.17
CA ILE A 62 -10.16 3.18 -9.26
C ILE A 62 -9.01 2.52 -10.02
N ALA A 63 -8.03 1.96 -9.31
CA ALA A 63 -6.89 1.29 -9.92
C ALA A 63 -7.29 0.10 -10.79
N SER A 64 -8.37 -0.61 -10.43
CA SER A 64 -8.86 -1.75 -11.21
C SER A 64 -9.47 -1.37 -12.58
N TYR A 65 -9.86 -0.11 -12.77
CA TYR A 65 -10.34 0.39 -14.06
C TYR A 65 -9.18 0.78 -15.00
N ILE A 66 -7.96 0.93 -14.48
CA ILE A 66 -6.80 1.31 -15.29
C ILE A 66 -6.28 0.06 -16.01
N PRO A 67 -6.12 0.09 -17.35
CA PRO A 67 -5.67 -1.06 -18.10
C PRO A 67 -4.24 -1.46 -17.70
N TYR A 68 -3.98 -2.76 -17.62
CA TYR A 68 -2.71 -3.36 -17.21
C TYR A 68 -1.50 -2.83 -18.02
N GLN A 69 -1.69 -2.52 -19.31
CA GLN A 69 -0.65 -1.98 -20.18
C GLN A 69 -0.04 -0.67 -19.61
N PHE A 70 -0.83 0.13 -18.90
CA PHE A 70 -0.34 1.33 -18.25
C PHE A 70 0.64 0.99 -17.13
N TYR A 71 0.26 0.06 -16.26
CA TYR A 71 1.13 -0.41 -15.17
C TYR A 71 2.42 -1.05 -15.70
N ARG A 72 2.32 -1.84 -16.75
CA ARG A 72 3.46 -2.47 -17.42
C ARG A 72 4.51 -1.44 -17.87
N ARG A 73 4.07 -0.33 -18.45
CA ARG A 73 4.97 0.73 -18.94
C ARG A 73 5.78 1.37 -17.81
N PHE A 74 5.20 1.47 -16.63
CA PHE A 74 5.82 2.10 -15.46
C PHE A 74 6.46 1.11 -14.49
N ALA A 75 6.39 -0.19 -14.73
CA ALA A 75 6.92 -1.20 -13.81
C ALA A 75 8.43 -1.04 -13.54
N VAL A 76 9.22 -0.84 -14.58
CA VAL A 76 10.68 -0.65 -14.45
C VAL A 76 11.00 0.70 -13.78
N LEU A 77 10.30 1.75 -14.19
CA LEU A 77 10.46 3.08 -13.56
C LEU A 77 10.09 3.04 -12.07
N GLY A 78 9.04 2.31 -11.72
CA GLY A 78 8.62 2.10 -10.34
C GLY A 78 9.71 1.47 -9.48
N ILE A 79 10.43 0.47 -9.98
CA ILE A 79 11.58 -0.13 -9.28
C ILE A 79 12.69 0.90 -9.07
N ILE A 80 13.06 1.64 -10.10
CA ILE A 80 14.13 2.65 -10.01
C ILE A 80 13.77 3.72 -8.96
N VAL A 81 12.57 4.27 -9.04
CA VAL A 81 12.07 5.26 -8.07
C VAL A 81 12.05 4.68 -6.65
N SER A 82 11.62 3.44 -6.50
CA SER A 82 11.57 2.77 -5.20
C SER A 82 12.96 2.61 -4.57
N VAL A 83 13.97 2.24 -5.36
CA VAL A 83 15.36 2.13 -4.89
C VAL A 83 15.89 3.49 -4.48
N ILE A 84 15.65 4.53 -5.28
CA ILE A 84 16.05 5.91 -4.94
C ILE A 84 15.42 6.35 -3.61
N LEU A 85 14.13 6.11 -3.42
CA LEU A 85 13.43 6.46 -2.19
C LEU A 85 13.94 5.70 -0.97
N LEU A 86 14.31 4.42 -1.13
CA LEU A 86 14.95 3.65 -0.05
C LEU A 86 16.29 4.24 0.37
N VAL A 87 17.11 4.66 -0.59
CA VAL A 87 18.38 5.32 -0.31
C VAL A 87 18.17 6.67 0.37
N LEU A 88 17.14 7.43 -0.06
CA LEU A 88 16.82 8.74 0.51
C LEU A 88 16.47 8.68 2.00
N VAL A 89 15.92 7.59 2.48
CA VAL A 89 15.59 7.39 3.92
C VAL A 89 16.84 7.47 4.80
N PHE A 90 18.00 7.09 4.28
CA PHE A 90 19.26 7.13 5.03
C PHE A 90 19.92 8.53 5.06
N VAL A 91 19.43 9.45 4.23
CA VAL A 91 19.97 10.82 4.19
C VAL A 91 19.51 11.58 5.45
N PRO A 92 20.47 12.14 6.23
CA PRO A 92 20.14 12.97 7.40
C PRO A 92 19.29 14.18 6.99
N GLY A 93 18.20 14.41 7.72
CA GLY A 93 17.26 15.52 7.46
C GLY A 93 16.05 15.16 6.60
N ILE A 94 16.04 14.04 5.87
CA ILE A 94 14.90 13.55 5.09
C ILE A 94 14.25 12.36 5.79
N GLY A 95 15.08 11.41 6.23
CA GLY A 95 14.63 10.22 6.94
C GLY A 95 14.21 10.54 8.37
N TRP A 96 13.02 10.08 8.75
CA TRP A 96 12.49 10.21 10.11
C TRP A 96 12.68 8.90 10.87
N GLU A 97 13.21 9.02 12.09
CA GLU A 97 13.48 7.88 12.96
C GLU A 97 12.27 7.64 13.87
N VAL A 98 11.73 6.42 13.80
CA VAL A 98 10.65 5.95 14.68
C VAL A 98 11.10 4.61 15.27
N ASN A 99 11.04 4.48 16.59
CA ASN A 99 11.46 3.26 17.30
C ASN A 99 12.89 2.81 16.97
N ASN A 100 13.85 3.72 17.01
CA ASN A 100 15.28 3.48 16.67
C ASN A 100 15.52 2.95 15.25
N ALA A 101 14.60 3.16 14.32
CA ALA A 101 14.77 2.74 12.92
C ALA A 101 14.37 3.87 11.98
N ARG A 102 15.26 4.18 11.03
CA ARG A 102 15.00 5.15 9.96
C ARG A 102 14.32 4.43 8.80
N ARG A 103 13.00 4.53 8.75
CA ARG A 103 12.17 3.84 7.73
C ARG A 103 11.13 4.77 7.09
N TRP A 104 10.99 5.97 7.63
CA TRP A 104 9.94 6.90 7.25
C TRP A 104 10.52 8.16 6.62
N ILE A 105 9.80 8.72 5.66
CA ILE A 105 10.05 10.05 5.12
C ILE A 105 8.95 10.97 5.63
N ASN A 106 9.35 12.09 6.20
CA ASN A 106 8.41 13.10 6.67
C ASN A 106 8.05 14.05 5.52
N LEU A 107 6.85 13.89 4.99
CA LEU A 107 6.30 14.73 3.92
C LEU A 107 5.54 15.96 4.45
N ARG A 108 5.75 16.35 5.72
CA ARG A 108 5.03 17.41 6.44
C ARG A 108 3.55 17.13 6.71
N PHE A 109 2.84 16.46 5.80
CA PHE A 109 1.41 16.13 5.93
C PHE A 109 1.18 14.71 6.45
N MET A 110 2.11 13.80 6.16
CA MET A 110 2.05 12.40 6.56
C MET A 110 3.45 11.80 6.63
N LEU A 111 3.59 10.76 7.45
CA LEU A 111 4.76 9.90 7.42
C LEU A 111 4.56 8.87 6.29
N PHE A 112 5.47 8.88 5.33
CA PHE A 112 5.46 7.96 4.20
C PHE A 112 6.57 6.92 4.38
N GLN A 113 6.21 5.65 4.25
CA GLN A 113 7.17 4.54 4.31
C GLN A 113 7.49 4.05 2.91
N PRO A 114 8.69 4.30 2.37
CA PRO A 114 9.05 3.90 1.01
C PRO A 114 8.98 2.41 0.74
N SER A 115 9.18 1.56 1.76
CA SER A 115 9.08 0.11 1.61
C SER A 115 7.69 -0.37 1.17
N GLU A 116 6.63 0.37 1.45
CA GLU A 116 5.28 0.05 0.96
C GLU A 116 5.19 0.22 -0.55
N LEU A 117 5.81 1.29 -1.09
CA LEU A 117 5.90 1.50 -2.53
C LEU A 117 6.76 0.43 -3.22
N VAL A 118 7.85 0.00 -2.57
CA VAL A 118 8.72 -1.07 -3.07
C VAL A 118 7.93 -2.37 -3.25
N LYS A 119 7.11 -2.76 -2.30
CA LYS A 119 6.27 -3.97 -2.41
C LYS A 119 5.40 -3.93 -3.67
N LEU A 120 4.72 -2.81 -3.88
CA LEU A 120 3.88 -2.62 -5.08
C LEU A 120 4.70 -2.66 -6.36
N ALA A 121 5.84 -1.96 -6.40
CA ALA A 121 6.72 -1.92 -7.56
C ALA A 121 7.27 -3.31 -7.90
N VAL A 122 7.67 -4.11 -6.90
CA VAL A 122 8.14 -5.49 -7.10
C VAL A 122 7.04 -6.37 -7.66
N ILE A 123 5.81 -6.29 -7.16
CA ILE A 123 4.67 -7.07 -7.67
C ILE A 123 4.43 -6.75 -9.16
N LEU A 124 4.40 -5.46 -9.52
CA LEU A 124 4.20 -5.03 -10.90
C LEU A 124 5.34 -5.46 -11.82
N TYR A 125 6.58 -5.36 -11.36
CA TYR A 125 7.75 -5.79 -12.11
C TYR A 125 7.78 -7.31 -12.32
N MET A 126 7.48 -8.09 -11.29
CA MET A 126 7.42 -9.54 -11.38
C MET A 126 6.33 -9.99 -12.35
N ALA A 127 5.15 -9.39 -12.28
CA ALA A 127 4.06 -9.66 -13.21
C ALA A 127 4.49 -9.39 -14.66
N HIS A 128 5.14 -8.25 -14.91
CA HIS A 128 5.68 -7.91 -16.23
C HIS A 128 6.76 -8.89 -16.70
N SER A 129 7.71 -9.26 -15.84
CA SER A 129 8.81 -10.17 -16.18
C SER A 129 8.31 -11.58 -16.48
N LEU A 130 7.30 -12.07 -15.76
CA LEU A 130 6.72 -13.39 -16.01
C LEU A 130 5.94 -13.44 -17.34
N GLU A 131 5.23 -12.37 -17.68
CA GLU A 131 4.55 -12.27 -18.97
C GLU A 131 5.53 -12.34 -20.13
N GLN A 132 6.63 -11.59 -20.08
CA GLN A 132 7.66 -11.63 -21.13
C GLN A 132 8.31 -13.01 -21.31
N LYS A 133 8.43 -13.79 -20.23
CA LYS A 133 8.96 -15.16 -20.32
C LYS A 133 7.97 -16.16 -20.90
N LYS A 134 6.68 -15.88 -20.83
CA LYS A 134 5.63 -16.74 -21.37
C LYS A 134 5.46 -16.58 -22.89
N GLU A 135 5.88 -15.42 -23.42
CA GLU A 135 5.84 -15.14 -24.88
C GLU A 135 7.08 -15.65 -25.65
N LYS A 136 8.10 -16.17 -24.95
CA LYS A 136 9.27 -16.82 -25.53
C LYS A 136 9.16 -18.35 -25.43
#